data_751d80e7edcfacac8fcff02a268e0077
#
_entry.id   751d80e7edcfacac8fcff02a268e0077
#
_cell.length_a   1.000
_cell.length_b   1.000
_cell.length_c   1.000
_cell.angle_alpha   90.00
_cell.angle_beta   90.00
_cell.angle_gamma   90.00
#
_symmetry.space_group_name_H-M   'P 1'
#
loop_
_entity.id
_entity.type
_entity.pdbx_description
1 polymer ?
#
loop_
_entity_poly.entity_id
_entity_poly.type
_entity_poly.pdbx_seq_one_letter_code
_entity_poly.pdbx_strand_id
1 'polypeptide(L)'
;MKKICLLLGLMLAVAGTRAQEQAPEQNDEATAQRLDSLQQVVNQLTSNVETLEKDNLNQKIWKDRAKYFNIGYVNQTVTDKTFGGKIKSDFGVSLSSGKTYYLHKKPIVGMIKFGLDWTWLDINYAKSTLEFADGDAGEVSTSGMHQAEIGMQFGPSVTVNPIHHLKVSGYFRFSPSYSALYADETFYHNYVSMWNAGFAVAWKVISVGVEWRWGTAKYGGLTFDEAAFDENSYGDGDVTVDDVMDKLSAGKSKFKTNSMRVYLSFRF
;
A
#
# COMPACT_ATOMS: atom_id res chain seq x y z
N MET A 1 -12.36 -3.66 33.28
CA MET A 1 -13.57 -4.25 33.92
C MET A 1 -13.37 -4.53 35.41
N LYS A 2 -12.33 -5.26 35.89
CA LYS A 2 -12.17 -5.57 37.33
C LYS A 2 -12.04 -4.37 38.28
N LYS A 3 -11.46 -3.23 37.85
CA LYS A 3 -11.29 -2.03 38.66
C LYS A 3 -12.56 -1.19 38.85
N ILE A 4 -13.48 -1.24 37.89
CA ILE A 4 -14.77 -0.51 37.95
C ILE A 4 -15.75 -1.19 38.86
N CYS A 5 -15.76 -2.52 38.89
CA CYS A 5 -16.59 -3.29 39.81
C CYS A 5 -16.18 -3.07 41.27
N LEU A 6 -14.89 -2.83 41.54
CA LEU A 6 -14.38 -2.59 42.91
C LEU A 6 -14.80 -1.20 43.43
N LEU A 7 -14.86 -0.18 42.56
CA LEU A 7 -15.33 1.16 42.90
C LEU A 7 -16.82 1.21 43.14
N LEU A 8 -17.62 0.47 42.32
CA LEU A 8 -19.08 0.36 42.54
C LEU A 8 -19.39 -0.42 43.84
N GLY A 9 -18.62 -1.47 44.15
CA GLY A 9 -18.75 -2.23 45.42
C GLY A 9 -18.43 -1.39 46.66
N LEU A 10 -17.46 -0.50 46.57
CA LEU A 10 -17.08 0.38 47.69
C LEU A 10 -18.15 1.46 47.93
N MET A 11 -18.78 1.99 46.89
CA MET A 11 -19.88 2.97 47.03
C MET A 11 -21.15 2.38 47.62
N LEU A 12 -21.48 1.12 47.31
CA LEU A 12 -22.63 0.43 47.89
C LEU A 12 -22.41 0.06 49.37
N ALA A 13 -21.18 -0.23 49.79
CA ALA A 13 -20.84 -0.54 51.17
C ALA A 13 -20.93 0.70 52.10
N VAL A 14 -20.66 1.91 51.57
CA VAL A 14 -20.77 3.16 52.35
C VAL A 14 -22.24 3.60 52.54
N ALA A 15 -23.14 3.22 51.62
CA ALA A 15 -24.57 3.52 51.73
C ALA A 15 -25.30 2.61 52.72
N GLY A 16 -24.77 1.41 53.03
CA GLY A 16 -25.42 0.44 53.92
C GLY A 16 -25.20 0.59 55.41
N THR A 17 -24.31 1.48 55.87
CA THR A 17 -23.94 1.59 57.31
C THR A 17 -24.53 2.75 58.09
N ARG A 18 -25.50 3.47 57.50
CA ARG A 18 -26.19 4.60 58.18
C ARG A 18 -27.74 4.55 58.14
N ALA A 19 -28.31 3.41 58.38
CA ALA A 19 -29.74 3.27 58.48
C ALA A 19 -30.12 2.77 59.85
N GLN A 20 -29.83 3.60 60.89
CA GLN A 20 -30.53 3.48 62.19
C GLN A 20 -30.24 4.70 63.07
N GLU A 21 -30.96 5.84 62.77
CA GLU A 21 -31.27 6.79 63.82
C GLU A 21 -32.46 7.65 63.36
N GLN A 22 -33.48 7.73 64.15
CA GLN A 22 -34.70 8.51 63.93
C GLN A 22 -34.40 9.99 63.80
N ALA A 23 -34.89 10.61 62.71
CA ALA A 23 -34.97 12.05 62.61
C ALA A 23 -36.02 12.45 61.55
N PRO A 24 -36.63 13.63 61.69
CA PRO A 24 -37.95 14.00 61.17
C PRO A 24 -38.02 14.14 59.66
N GLU A 25 -39.24 14.12 59.13
CA GLU A 25 -39.65 14.11 57.68
C GLU A 25 -38.98 15.16 56.75
N GLN A 26 -38.23 16.11 57.26
CA GLN A 26 -37.54 17.14 56.46
C GLN A 26 -36.22 16.65 55.82
N ASN A 27 -35.72 15.45 56.14
CA ASN A 27 -34.46 14.90 55.65
C ASN A 27 -34.64 14.07 54.36
N ASP A 28 -35.83 13.60 54.06
CA ASP A 28 -36.08 12.70 52.95
C ASP A 28 -35.97 13.40 51.59
N GLU A 29 -36.42 14.64 51.49
CA GLU A 29 -36.31 15.43 50.25
C GLU A 29 -34.89 15.81 49.89
N ALA A 30 -34.10 16.23 50.92
CA ALA A 30 -32.69 16.54 50.76
C ALA A 30 -31.85 15.30 50.42
N THR A 31 -32.24 14.14 50.96
CA THR A 31 -31.58 12.84 50.67
C THR A 31 -31.94 12.37 49.24
N ALA A 32 -33.18 12.52 48.82
CA ALA A 32 -33.62 12.23 47.42
C ALA A 32 -32.91 13.12 46.41
N GLN A 33 -32.78 14.41 46.65
CA GLN A 33 -32.04 15.33 45.79
C GLN A 33 -30.56 14.98 45.70
N ARG A 34 -29.92 14.57 46.78
CA ARG A 34 -28.55 14.08 46.77
C ARG A 34 -28.38 12.77 46.02
N LEU A 35 -29.32 11.86 46.12
CA LEU A 35 -29.31 10.59 45.37
C LEU A 35 -29.45 10.83 43.89
N ASP A 36 -30.33 11.71 43.47
CA ASP A 36 -30.54 12.09 42.07
C ASP A 36 -29.28 12.78 41.49
N SER A 37 -28.69 13.70 42.26
CA SER A 37 -27.42 14.33 41.83
C SER A 37 -26.25 13.34 41.71
N LEU A 38 -26.14 12.36 42.63
CA LEU A 38 -25.15 11.29 42.54
C LEU A 38 -25.39 10.38 41.33
N GLN A 39 -26.64 10.05 41.04
CA GLN A 39 -27.02 9.27 39.88
C GLN A 39 -26.63 9.99 38.57
N GLN A 40 -26.87 11.31 38.49
CA GLN A 40 -26.45 12.10 37.34
C GLN A 40 -24.93 12.11 37.18
N VAL A 41 -24.16 12.28 38.26
CA VAL A 41 -22.69 12.24 38.22
C VAL A 41 -22.18 10.84 37.77
N VAL A 42 -22.76 9.76 38.28
CA VAL A 42 -22.43 8.40 37.88
C VAL A 42 -22.69 8.17 36.40
N ASN A 43 -23.85 8.60 35.90
CA ASN A 43 -24.20 8.47 34.48
C ASN A 43 -23.24 9.29 33.61
N GLN A 44 -22.89 10.50 34.02
CA GLN A 44 -21.93 11.35 33.31
C GLN A 44 -20.51 10.77 33.31
N LEU A 45 -20.05 10.23 34.43
CA LEU A 45 -18.76 9.52 34.51
C LEU A 45 -18.73 8.28 33.64
N THR A 46 -19.80 7.49 33.64
CA THR A 46 -19.91 6.28 32.81
C THR A 46 -19.83 6.64 31.32
N SER A 47 -20.58 7.65 30.87
CA SER A 47 -20.56 8.15 29.51
C SER A 47 -19.18 8.69 29.09
N ASN A 48 -18.50 9.40 30.01
CA ASN A 48 -17.14 9.90 29.76
C ASN A 48 -16.12 8.77 29.63
N VAL A 49 -16.22 7.74 30.49
CA VAL A 49 -15.34 6.54 30.42
C VAL A 49 -15.54 5.79 29.10
N GLU A 50 -16.78 5.56 28.68
CA GLU A 50 -17.05 4.91 27.39
C GLU A 50 -16.51 5.71 26.20
N THR A 51 -16.62 7.04 26.26
CA THR A 51 -16.09 7.92 25.22
C THR A 51 -14.56 7.86 25.16
N LEU A 52 -13.89 7.88 26.30
CA LEU A 52 -12.42 7.76 26.41
C LEU A 52 -11.93 6.38 25.94
N GLU A 53 -12.64 5.31 26.26
CA GLU A 53 -12.30 3.98 25.78
C GLU A 53 -12.42 3.86 24.26
N LYS A 54 -13.50 4.43 23.67
CA LYS A 54 -13.67 4.49 22.22
C LYS A 54 -12.58 5.32 21.54
N ASP A 55 -12.22 6.47 22.09
CA ASP A 55 -11.18 7.34 21.54
C ASP A 55 -9.79 6.68 21.64
N ASN A 56 -9.47 6.03 22.74
CA ASN A 56 -8.24 5.26 22.89
C ASN A 56 -8.15 4.10 21.89
N LEU A 57 -9.25 3.35 21.72
CA LEU A 57 -9.32 2.27 20.76
C LEU A 57 -9.13 2.77 19.31
N ASN A 58 -9.81 3.87 18.97
CA ASN A 58 -9.67 4.52 17.67
C ASN A 58 -8.23 5.00 17.41
N GLN A 59 -7.61 5.65 18.39
CA GLN A 59 -6.21 6.07 18.27
C GLN A 59 -5.30 4.88 17.99
N LYS A 60 -5.44 3.79 18.74
CA LYS A 60 -4.65 2.57 18.55
C LYS A 60 -4.84 1.93 17.18
N ILE A 61 -6.09 1.86 16.69
CA ILE A 61 -6.41 1.26 15.39
C ILE A 61 -5.83 2.10 14.23
N TRP A 62 -5.94 3.44 14.31
CA TRP A 62 -5.63 4.30 13.19
C TRP A 62 -4.19 4.82 13.19
N LYS A 63 -3.61 5.14 14.35
CA LYS A 63 -2.28 5.74 14.46
C LYS A 63 -1.15 4.72 14.36
N ASP A 64 -1.30 3.59 15.04
CA ASP A 64 -0.21 2.62 15.20
C ASP A 64 -0.03 1.69 13.99
N ARG A 65 -0.85 1.83 12.92
CA ARG A 65 -0.81 0.95 11.74
C ARG A 65 -0.91 1.71 10.43
N ALA A 66 -0.34 2.89 10.40
CA ALA A 66 -0.33 3.72 9.20
C ALA A 66 0.80 3.36 8.23
N LYS A 67 1.94 2.87 8.75
CA LYS A 67 3.05 2.38 7.94
C LYS A 67 2.77 0.95 7.47
N TYR A 68 3.30 0.61 6.29
CA TYR A 68 3.17 -0.72 5.73
C TYR A 68 4.43 -1.16 5.00
N PHE A 69 4.63 -2.46 5.01
CA PHE A 69 5.62 -3.16 4.20
C PHE A 69 4.92 -4.32 3.51
N ASN A 70 5.00 -4.36 2.18
CA ASN A 70 4.30 -5.34 1.35
C ASN A 70 5.30 -6.23 0.64
N ILE A 71 4.99 -7.53 0.57
CA ILE A 71 5.67 -8.52 -0.26
C ILE A 71 4.59 -9.15 -1.13
N GLY A 72 4.79 -9.19 -2.44
CA GLY A 72 3.77 -9.66 -3.36
C GLY A 72 4.29 -10.55 -4.48
N TYR A 73 3.40 -11.38 -4.98
CA TYR A 73 3.51 -12.08 -6.24
C TYR A 73 2.96 -11.19 -7.36
N VAL A 74 3.62 -11.20 -8.50
CA VAL A 74 3.29 -10.37 -9.66
C VAL A 74 3.02 -11.25 -10.87
N ASN A 75 1.87 -11.05 -11.48
CA ASN A 75 1.56 -11.56 -12.81
C ASN A 75 1.52 -10.35 -13.77
N GLN A 76 2.42 -10.34 -14.75
CA GLN A 76 2.64 -9.20 -15.62
C GLN A 76 2.49 -9.60 -17.08
N THR A 77 1.90 -8.72 -17.88
CA THR A 77 1.84 -8.84 -19.33
C THR A 77 2.43 -7.58 -19.95
N VAL A 78 3.43 -7.77 -20.77
CA VAL A 78 4.05 -6.72 -21.60
C VAL A 78 3.54 -6.88 -23.03
N THR A 79 3.06 -5.81 -23.59
CA THR A 79 2.55 -5.79 -24.98
C THR A 79 3.38 -4.83 -25.81
N ASP A 80 4.04 -5.32 -26.83
CA ASP A 80 4.69 -4.48 -27.81
C ASP A 80 3.62 -3.83 -28.70
N LYS A 81 3.62 -2.51 -28.73
CA LYS A 81 2.68 -1.74 -29.56
C LYS A 81 3.10 -1.65 -31.02
N THR A 82 4.35 -1.97 -31.33
CA THR A 82 4.89 -1.89 -32.69
C THR A 82 4.56 -3.15 -33.48
N PHE A 83 4.74 -4.32 -32.86
CA PHE A 83 4.54 -5.62 -33.50
C PHE A 83 3.32 -6.39 -32.99
N GLY A 84 2.62 -5.90 -31.95
CA GLY A 84 1.41 -6.50 -31.40
C GLY A 84 1.64 -7.74 -30.53
N GLY A 85 2.89 -8.12 -30.28
CA GLY A 85 3.26 -9.26 -29.44
C GLY A 85 2.88 -9.07 -27.97
N LYS A 86 2.36 -10.13 -27.34
CA LYS A 86 2.05 -10.17 -25.90
C LYS A 86 2.94 -11.17 -25.19
N ILE A 87 3.68 -10.72 -24.20
CA ILE A 87 4.60 -11.52 -23.39
C ILE A 87 4.03 -11.55 -21.99
N LYS A 88 3.79 -12.75 -21.45
CA LYS A 88 3.36 -12.95 -20.06
C LYS A 88 4.55 -13.32 -19.19
N SER A 89 4.54 -12.86 -17.95
CA SER A 89 5.54 -13.27 -16.99
C SER A 89 5.27 -14.69 -16.48
N ASP A 90 6.33 -15.48 -16.41
CA ASP A 90 6.33 -16.80 -15.78
C ASP A 90 6.37 -16.67 -14.26
N PHE A 91 7.15 -15.70 -13.79
CA PHE A 91 7.35 -15.42 -12.37
C PHE A 91 7.56 -13.93 -12.15
N GLY A 92 7.02 -13.41 -11.04
CA GLY A 92 7.27 -12.05 -10.63
C GLY A 92 7.09 -11.83 -9.14
N VAL A 93 7.88 -10.90 -8.60
CA VAL A 93 7.85 -10.51 -7.19
C VAL A 93 7.83 -9.00 -7.05
N SER A 94 7.24 -8.53 -5.95
CA SER A 94 7.25 -7.10 -5.61
C SER A 94 7.53 -6.89 -4.14
N LEU A 95 8.21 -5.78 -3.86
CA LEU A 95 8.44 -5.27 -2.51
C LEU A 95 8.03 -3.80 -2.49
N SER A 96 7.23 -3.40 -1.51
CA SER A 96 6.91 -1.99 -1.35
C SER A 96 6.82 -1.58 0.11
N SER A 97 7.19 -0.33 0.39
CA SER A 97 7.13 0.24 1.74
C SER A 97 6.59 1.66 1.69
N GLY A 98 5.69 1.96 2.60
CA GLY A 98 5.02 3.25 2.58
C GLY A 98 4.25 3.57 3.85
N LYS A 99 3.48 4.66 3.76
CA LYS A 99 2.64 5.14 4.84
C LYS A 99 1.37 5.76 4.31
N THR A 100 0.26 5.52 4.99
CA THR A 100 -1.01 6.21 4.78
C THR A 100 -1.08 7.43 5.70
N TYR A 101 -1.26 8.62 5.14
CA TYR A 101 -1.51 9.86 5.87
C TYR A 101 -3.01 10.12 5.90
N TYR A 102 -3.63 9.89 7.06
CA TYR A 102 -5.05 10.15 7.22
C TYR A 102 -5.35 11.64 7.31
N LEU A 103 -6.30 12.11 6.51
CA LEU A 103 -6.71 13.53 6.45
C LEU A 103 -7.54 13.98 7.66
N HIS A 104 -8.13 13.02 8.37
CA HIS A 104 -9.01 13.29 9.51
C HIS A 104 -8.47 12.65 10.79
N LYS A 105 -8.51 13.41 11.89
CA LYS A 105 -8.17 12.86 13.22
C LYS A 105 -9.23 11.85 13.67
N LYS A 106 -10.52 12.19 13.54
CA LYS A 106 -11.65 11.30 13.88
C LYS A 106 -12.23 10.67 12.62
N PRO A 107 -12.63 9.39 12.64
CA PRO A 107 -13.28 8.76 11.48
C PRO A 107 -14.68 9.36 11.25
N ILE A 108 -15.05 9.52 9.99
CA ILE A 108 -16.38 9.94 9.56
C ILE A 108 -17.34 8.78 9.81
N VAL A 109 -18.52 9.07 10.39
CA VAL A 109 -19.52 8.07 10.80
C VAL A 109 -18.89 6.97 11.69
N GLY A 110 -17.80 7.29 12.41
CA GLY A 110 -17.13 6.38 13.30
C GLY A 110 -16.25 5.31 12.62
N MET A 111 -16.27 5.16 11.28
CA MET A 111 -15.63 4.03 10.60
C MET A 111 -14.84 4.39 9.34
N ILE A 112 -15.04 5.54 8.71
CA ILE A 112 -14.43 5.88 7.41
C ILE A 112 -13.35 6.92 7.59
N LYS A 113 -12.17 6.69 7.03
CA LYS A 113 -11.11 7.69 6.90
C LYS A 113 -10.63 7.80 5.47
N PHE A 114 -10.52 9.03 5.00
CA PHE A 114 -9.80 9.36 3.78
C PHE A 114 -8.33 9.58 4.10
N GLY A 115 -7.46 9.17 3.21
CA GLY A 115 -6.03 9.28 3.36
C GLY A 115 -5.33 9.57 2.05
N LEU A 116 -4.07 9.94 2.18
CA LEU A 116 -3.11 10.03 1.11
C LEU A 116 -2.05 8.95 1.37
N ASP A 117 -1.90 8.04 0.43
CA ASP A 117 -0.87 7.01 0.50
C ASP A 117 0.41 7.53 -0.14
N TRP A 118 1.51 7.29 0.53
CA TRP A 118 2.86 7.51 0.01
C TRP A 118 3.68 6.25 0.19
N THR A 119 3.97 5.57 -0.91
CA THR A 119 4.92 4.47 -1.00
C THR A 119 6.24 5.06 -1.48
N TRP A 120 7.22 5.15 -0.60
CA TRP A 120 8.55 5.72 -0.93
C TRP A 120 9.46 4.72 -1.64
N LEU A 121 9.17 3.44 -1.56
CA LEU A 121 9.89 2.39 -2.24
C LEU A 121 8.90 1.41 -2.84
N ASP A 122 8.96 1.22 -4.15
CA ASP A 122 8.20 0.22 -4.89
C ASP A 122 9.14 -0.46 -5.87
N ILE A 123 9.45 -1.73 -5.62
CA ILE A 123 10.30 -2.57 -6.46
C ILE A 123 9.43 -3.66 -7.05
N ASN A 124 9.55 -3.85 -8.35
CA ASN A 124 8.88 -4.89 -9.09
C ASN A 124 9.88 -5.62 -9.98
N TYR A 125 9.85 -6.94 -9.95
CA TYR A 125 10.64 -7.78 -10.84
C TYR A 125 9.73 -8.81 -11.49
N ALA A 126 9.90 -9.02 -12.79
CA ALA A 126 9.20 -10.02 -13.56
C ALA A 126 10.15 -10.70 -14.56
N LYS A 127 10.06 -12.02 -14.62
CA LYS A 127 10.75 -12.85 -15.62
C LYS A 127 9.72 -13.41 -16.58
N SER A 128 10.01 -13.36 -17.87
CA SER A 128 9.18 -13.91 -18.94
C SER A 128 10.05 -14.71 -19.90
N THR A 129 9.49 -15.71 -20.56
CA THR A 129 10.13 -16.46 -21.61
C THR A 129 9.55 -16.02 -22.97
N LEU A 130 10.45 -15.68 -23.87
CA LEU A 130 10.13 -15.36 -25.27
C LEU A 130 10.33 -16.64 -26.09
N GLU A 131 9.30 -17.04 -26.82
CA GLU A 131 9.36 -18.16 -27.75
C GLU A 131 9.40 -17.60 -29.18
N PHE A 132 10.44 -17.91 -29.91
CA PHE A 132 10.58 -17.57 -31.33
C PHE A 132 10.44 -18.84 -32.15
N ALA A 133 9.49 -18.87 -33.08
CA ALA A 133 9.39 -19.94 -34.05
C ALA A 133 10.43 -19.68 -35.15
N ASP A 134 11.44 -20.53 -35.26
CA ASP A 134 12.40 -20.48 -36.34
C ASP A 134 11.75 -21.08 -37.61
N GLY A 135 11.72 -20.29 -38.67
CA GLY A 135 10.79 -20.45 -39.81
C GLY A 135 10.90 -21.73 -40.64
N ASP A 136 11.91 -22.60 -40.49
CA ASP A 136 12.11 -23.70 -41.45
C ASP A 136 12.31 -25.12 -40.85
N ALA A 137 12.47 -25.24 -39.54
CA ALA A 137 12.78 -26.55 -38.92
C ALA A 137 11.83 -26.95 -37.79
N GLY A 138 10.83 -26.15 -37.43
CA GLY A 138 9.97 -26.43 -36.28
C GLY A 138 10.68 -26.35 -34.94
N GLU A 139 11.91 -25.85 -34.89
CA GLU A 139 12.63 -25.59 -33.64
C GLU A 139 12.15 -24.27 -33.03
N VAL A 140 11.79 -24.34 -31.75
CA VAL A 140 11.40 -23.16 -30.97
C VAL A 140 12.63 -22.72 -30.18
N SER A 141 13.20 -21.58 -30.52
CA SER A 141 14.22 -20.95 -29.71
C SER A 141 13.58 -20.15 -28.56
N THR A 142 14.11 -20.27 -27.36
CA THR A 142 13.60 -19.57 -26.20
C THR A 142 14.62 -18.58 -25.69
N SER A 143 14.21 -17.32 -25.48
CA SER A 143 15.04 -16.29 -24.83
C SER A 143 14.37 -15.79 -23.56
N GLY A 144 15.19 -15.52 -22.53
CA GLY A 144 14.72 -15.00 -21.25
C GLY A 144 14.60 -13.47 -21.30
N MET A 145 13.44 -12.94 -20.90
CA MET A 145 13.24 -11.51 -20.68
C MET A 145 13.10 -11.23 -19.19
N HIS A 146 13.90 -10.31 -18.69
CA HIS A 146 13.90 -9.86 -17.31
C HIS A 146 13.51 -8.39 -17.25
N GLN A 147 12.50 -8.05 -16.46
CA GLN A 147 12.10 -6.66 -16.24
C GLN A 147 12.17 -6.34 -14.75
N ALA A 148 12.88 -5.27 -14.42
CA ALA A 148 12.99 -4.72 -13.08
C ALA A 148 12.49 -3.28 -13.08
N GLU A 149 11.71 -2.91 -12.09
CA GLU A 149 11.19 -1.57 -11.92
C GLU A 149 11.43 -1.09 -10.49
N ILE A 150 11.84 0.16 -10.36
CA ILE A 150 11.96 0.84 -9.09
C ILE A 150 11.28 2.19 -9.16
N GLY A 151 10.51 2.53 -8.15
CA GLY A 151 9.76 3.78 -8.15
C GLY A 151 9.14 4.10 -6.81
N MET A 152 8.23 5.07 -6.87
CA MET A 152 7.41 5.51 -5.75
C MET A 152 5.94 5.48 -6.18
N GLN A 153 5.02 5.45 -5.21
CA GLN A 153 3.60 5.58 -5.50
C GLN A 153 3.00 6.63 -4.57
N PHE A 154 2.08 7.44 -5.09
CA PHE A 154 1.31 8.37 -4.27
C PHE A 154 -0.10 8.56 -4.82
N GLY A 155 -1.06 8.74 -3.93
CA GLY A 155 -2.44 8.96 -4.34
C GLY A 155 -3.45 8.81 -3.22
N PRO A 156 -4.71 9.08 -3.51
CA PRO A 156 -5.79 8.99 -2.55
C PRO A 156 -6.08 7.55 -2.13
N SER A 157 -6.52 7.41 -0.89
CA SER A 157 -7.00 6.16 -0.34
C SER A 157 -8.20 6.38 0.58
N VAL A 158 -9.03 5.38 0.67
CA VAL A 158 -10.14 5.31 1.61
C VAL A 158 -10.00 4.06 2.45
N THR A 159 -10.14 4.20 3.76
CA THR A 159 -10.10 3.06 4.68
C THR A 159 -11.38 3.03 5.48
N VAL A 160 -12.04 1.90 5.48
CA VAL A 160 -13.25 1.61 6.26
C VAL A 160 -12.88 0.62 7.36
N ASN A 161 -13.30 0.93 8.59
CA ASN A 161 -13.14 0.05 9.73
C ASN A 161 -14.52 -0.42 10.23
N PRO A 162 -15.08 -1.48 9.66
CA PRO A 162 -16.43 -1.95 10.04
C PRO A 162 -16.45 -2.60 11.43
N ILE A 163 -15.35 -3.23 11.85
CA ILE A 163 -15.21 -3.91 13.14
C ILE A 163 -13.85 -3.53 13.73
N HIS A 164 -13.73 -3.46 15.04
CA HIS A 164 -12.58 -2.95 15.82
C HIS A 164 -11.18 -3.23 15.24
N HIS A 165 -10.93 -4.40 14.68
CA HIS A 165 -9.60 -4.77 14.17
C HIS A 165 -9.57 -4.99 12.64
N LEU A 166 -10.73 -4.97 11.99
CA LEU A 166 -10.85 -5.16 10.55
C LEU A 166 -10.80 -3.83 9.84
N LYS A 167 -9.92 -3.68 8.87
CA LYS A 167 -9.87 -2.53 7.96
C LYS A 167 -9.97 -3.02 6.53
N VAL A 168 -10.76 -2.35 5.73
CA VAL A 168 -10.80 -2.52 4.28
C VAL A 168 -10.33 -1.20 3.67
N SER A 169 -9.30 -1.25 2.86
CA SER A 169 -8.73 -0.06 2.22
C SER A 169 -8.80 -0.19 0.71
N GLY A 170 -9.27 0.85 0.05
CA GLY A 170 -9.18 1.02 -1.40
C GLY A 170 -8.29 2.20 -1.72
N TYR A 171 -7.55 2.13 -2.82
CA TYR A 171 -6.65 3.20 -3.21
C TYR A 171 -6.48 3.31 -4.72
N PHE A 172 -6.13 4.50 -5.14
CA PHE A 172 -5.73 4.81 -6.51
C PHE A 172 -4.47 5.66 -6.47
N ARG A 173 -3.37 5.21 -7.13
CA ARG A 173 -2.06 5.83 -6.99
C ARG A 173 -1.41 6.03 -8.35
N PHE A 174 -0.71 7.13 -8.47
CA PHE A 174 0.23 7.39 -9.56
C PHE A 174 1.61 6.90 -9.15
N SER A 175 2.33 6.24 -10.05
CA SER A 175 3.64 5.64 -9.79
C SER A 175 4.65 6.07 -10.84
N PRO A 176 5.45 7.12 -10.56
CA PRO A 176 6.65 7.41 -11.30
C PRO A 176 7.69 6.33 -11.01
N SER A 177 8.13 5.63 -12.02
CA SER A 177 9.04 4.50 -11.90
C SER A 177 10.12 4.54 -12.98
N TYR A 178 11.27 3.98 -12.66
CA TYR A 178 12.30 3.66 -13.65
C TYR A 178 12.25 2.17 -13.92
N SER A 179 12.17 1.81 -15.19
CA SER A 179 12.08 0.42 -15.63
C SER A 179 13.29 0.06 -16.45
N ALA A 180 13.88 -1.08 -16.13
CA ALA A 180 14.97 -1.71 -16.83
C ALA A 180 14.48 -3.08 -17.36
N LEU A 181 14.71 -3.35 -18.61
CA LEU A 181 14.32 -4.58 -19.29
C LEU A 181 15.55 -5.15 -20.00
N TYR A 182 15.88 -6.40 -19.72
CA TYR A 182 16.94 -7.13 -20.36
C TYR A 182 16.35 -8.27 -21.17
N ALA A 183 16.56 -8.26 -22.48
CA ALA A 183 16.07 -9.27 -23.40
C ALA A 183 17.04 -9.37 -24.58
N ASP A 184 17.34 -10.60 -25.02
CA ASP A 184 18.15 -10.89 -26.18
C ASP A 184 19.48 -10.10 -26.22
N GLU A 185 20.25 -10.20 -25.13
CA GLU A 185 21.55 -9.52 -24.91
C GLU A 185 21.48 -7.97 -24.95
N THR A 186 20.28 -7.42 -25.12
CA THR A 186 20.05 -5.98 -25.17
C THR A 186 19.43 -5.48 -23.87
N PHE A 187 20.00 -4.40 -23.35
CA PHE A 187 19.51 -3.72 -22.16
C PHE A 187 18.68 -2.50 -22.54
N TYR A 188 17.40 -2.54 -22.23
CA TYR A 188 16.46 -1.44 -22.45
C TYR A 188 16.13 -0.79 -21.13
N HIS A 189 16.09 0.51 -21.09
CA HIS A 189 15.69 1.23 -19.89
C HIS A 189 14.91 2.49 -20.22
N ASN A 190 14.03 2.91 -19.34
CA ASN A 190 13.42 4.22 -19.40
C ASN A 190 12.59 4.53 -18.14
N TYR A 191 12.24 5.80 -18.04
CA TYR A 191 11.20 6.26 -17.14
C TYR A 191 9.82 5.80 -17.62
N VAL A 192 9.01 5.31 -16.71
CA VAL A 192 7.64 4.90 -16.95
C VAL A 192 6.71 5.48 -15.90
N SER A 193 5.60 6.05 -16.36
CA SER A 193 4.51 6.48 -15.48
C SER A 193 3.44 5.38 -15.46
N MET A 194 3.16 4.87 -14.27
CA MET A 194 2.12 3.86 -14.07
C MET A 194 0.99 4.38 -13.20
N TRP A 195 -0.17 3.82 -13.43
CA TRP A 195 -1.34 3.97 -12.59
C TRP A 195 -1.59 2.67 -11.85
N ASN A 196 -1.95 2.78 -10.59
CA ASN A 196 -2.18 1.64 -9.72
C ASN A 196 -3.54 1.83 -9.04
N ALA A 197 -4.37 0.80 -9.09
CA ALA A 197 -5.61 0.74 -8.32
C ALA A 197 -5.65 -0.57 -7.55
N GLY A 198 -6.06 -0.52 -6.29
CA GLY A 198 -6.07 -1.73 -5.49
C GLY A 198 -6.95 -1.63 -4.25
N PHE A 199 -7.10 -2.77 -3.62
CA PHE A 199 -7.74 -2.87 -2.33
C PHE A 199 -6.99 -3.84 -1.42
N ALA A 200 -7.17 -3.67 -0.12
CA ALA A 200 -6.56 -4.52 0.90
C ALA A 200 -7.50 -4.72 2.08
N VAL A 201 -7.45 -5.90 2.64
CA VAL A 201 -8.16 -6.26 3.88
C VAL A 201 -7.11 -6.51 4.95
N ALA A 202 -7.20 -5.77 6.05
CA ALA A 202 -6.26 -5.83 7.16
C ALA A 202 -6.94 -6.33 8.43
N TRP A 203 -6.30 -7.27 9.10
CA TRP A 203 -6.66 -7.70 10.44
C TRP A 203 -5.49 -7.44 11.38
N LYS A 204 -5.65 -6.46 12.28
CA LYS A 204 -4.58 -6.02 13.18
C LYS A 204 -3.33 -5.57 12.39
N VAL A 205 -2.26 -6.36 12.43
CA VAL A 205 -0.95 -6.09 11.82
C VAL A 205 -0.84 -6.64 10.39
N ILE A 206 -1.58 -7.70 10.07
CA ILE A 206 -1.48 -8.40 8.80
C ILE A 206 -2.57 -7.90 7.86
N SER A 207 -2.21 -7.73 6.59
CA SER A 207 -3.14 -7.35 5.53
C SER A 207 -2.84 -8.14 4.26
N VAL A 208 -3.88 -8.51 3.54
CA VAL A 208 -3.79 -9.11 2.21
C VAL A 208 -4.46 -8.15 1.23
N GLY A 209 -3.84 -7.94 0.07
CA GLY A 209 -4.39 -7.05 -0.93
C GLY A 209 -4.09 -7.47 -2.35
N VAL A 210 -4.81 -6.82 -3.26
CA VAL A 210 -4.64 -6.96 -4.70
C VAL A 210 -4.47 -5.57 -5.30
N GLU A 211 -3.53 -5.44 -6.22
CA GLU A 211 -3.22 -4.21 -6.93
C GLU A 211 -3.12 -4.48 -8.44
N TRP A 212 -3.82 -3.71 -9.22
CA TRP A 212 -3.69 -3.64 -10.68
C TRP A 212 -2.83 -2.43 -11.04
N ARG A 213 -1.86 -2.66 -11.96
CA ARG A 213 -0.96 -1.63 -12.48
C ARG A 213 -1.03 -1.61 -13.99
N TRP A 214 -1.00 -0.42 -14.55
CA TRP A 214 -0.94 -0.24 -16.01
C TRP A 214 -0.16 1.01 -16.36
N GLY A 215 0.62 0.91 -17.44
CA GLY A 215 1.41 2.01 -17.95
C GLY A 215 1.91 1.74 -19.37
N THR A 216 2.55 2.74 -19.95
CA THR A 216 3.18 2.61 -21.26
C THR A 216 4.51 3.34 -21.22
N ALA A 217 5.57 2.67 -21.65
CA ALA A 217 6.91 3.24 -21.77
C ALA A 217 7.42 3.13 -23.20
N LYS A 218 8.32 4.06 -23.55
CA LYS A 218 9.13 3.97 -24.78
C LYS A 218 10.53 3.64 -24.34
N TYR A 219 10.96 2.42 -24.50
CA TYR A 219 12.30 2.01 -24.13
C TYR A 219 13.30 2.40 -25.22
N GLY A 220 14.42 2.99 -24.82
CA GLY A 220 15.64 3.09 -25.61
C GLY A 220 16.54 1.91 -25.27
N GLY A 221 17.08 1.23 -26.26
CA GLY A 221 18.02 0.13 -26.03
C GLY A 221 19.46 0.63 -26.10
N LEU A 222 20.33 0.02 -25.29
CA LEU A 222 21.77 0.10 -25.39
C LEU A 222 22.26 -1.30 -25.80
N THR A 223 22.80 -1.43 -26.99
CA THR A 223 23.52 -2.63 -27.41
C THR A 223 24.98 -2.46 -27.06
N PHE A 224 25.53 -3.37 -26.24
CA PHE A 224 26.95 -3.44 -25.94
C PHE A 224 27.62 -4.30 -27.02
N ASP A 225 27.71 -3.79 -28.23
CA ASP A 225 28.42 -4.45 -29.32
C ASP A 225 29.92 -4.14 -29.21
N GLU A 226 30.77 -5.15 -29.00
CA GLU A 226 32.23 -4.95 -28.94
C GLU A 226 32.76 -4.27 -30.21
N ALA A 227 32.09 -4.47 -31.35
CA ALA A 227 32.41 -3.82 -32.60
C ALA A 227 32.18 -2.29 -32.57
N ALA A 228 31.37 -1.78 -31.66
CA ALA A 228 31.13 -0.35 -31.51
C ALA A 228 32.34 0.41 -30.91
N PHE A 229 33.28 -0.32 -30.29
CA PHE A 229 34.47 0.21 -29.68
C PHE A 229 35.77 -0.13 -30.47
N ASP A 230 35.63 -0.69 -31.68
CA ASP A 230 36.80 -0.96 -32.54
C ASP A 230 37.33 0.39 -33.08
N GLU A 231 38.53 0.75 -32.60
CA GLU A 231 39.25 1.99 -32.93
C GLU A 231 39.44 2.18 -34.44
N ASN A 232 39.40 1.09 -35.20
CA ASN A 232 39.53 1.09 -36.67
C ASN A 232 38.21 1.41 -37.41
N SER A 233 37.08 1.47 -36.72
CA SER A 233 35.75 1.78 -37.29
C SER A 233 35.47 3.28 -37.42
N TYR A 234 36.29 4.12 -36.80
CA TYR A 234 36.17 5.56 -36.88
C TYR A 234 37.10 6.08 -37.99
N GLY A 235 36.52 6.53 -39.10
CA GLY A 235 37.27 7.31 -40.08
C GLY A 235 37.78 8.64 -39.47
N ASP A 236 38.73 9.31 -40.15
CA ASP A 236 39.47 10.51 -39.74
C ASP A 236 38.57 11.78 -39.52
N GLY A 237 37.43 11.61 -38.89
CA GLY A 237 36.47 12.67 -38.54
C GLY A 237 36.31 12.81 -37.02
N ASP A 238 36.01 14.02 -36.57
CA ASP A 238 35.76 14.38 -35.17
C ASP A 238 34.51 13.56 -34.69
N VAL A 239 34.73 12.50 -33.89
CA VAL A 239 33.67 11.66 -33.35
C VAL A 239 32.91 12.43 -32.27
N THR A 240 31.68 12.79 -32.56
CA THR A 240 30.84 13.50 -31.59
C THR A 240 30.21 12.48 -30.60
N VAL A 241 29.86 12.97 -29.39
CA VAL A 241 29.15 12.20 -28.38
C VAL A 241 27.81 11.68 -28.97
N ASP A 242 27.20 12.42 -29.87
CA ASP A 242 25.94 12.04 -30.53
C ASP A 242 26.14 10.85 -31.48
N ASP A 243 27.27 10.76 -32.20
CA ASP A 243 27.58 9.61 -33.09
C ASP A 243 27.78 8.32 -32.30
N VAL A 244 28.42 8.42 -31.11
CA VAL A 244 28.58 7.26 -30.21
C VAL A 244 27.24 6.84 -29.63
N MET A 245 26.40 7.80 -29.22
CA MET A 245 25.07 7.51 -28.68
C MET A 245 24.14 6.94 -29.74
N ASP A 246 24.22 7.36 -30.98
CA ASP A 246 23.42 6.79 -32.08
C ASP A 246 23.84 5.33 -32.41
N LYS A 247 25.13 5.02 -32.37
CA LYS A 247 25.65 3.65 -32.56
C LYS A 247 25.35 2.73 -31.39
N LEU A 248 25.29 3.27 -30.16
CA LEU A 248 24.92 2.50 -28.96
C LEU A 248 23.39 2.41 -28.75
N SER A 249 22.61 3.13 -29.55
CA SER A 249 21.14 3.19 -29.39
C SER A 249 20.44 2.19 -30.26
N ALA A 250 19.95 1.10 -29.68
CA ALA A 250 18.94 0.26 -30.32
C ALA A 250 17.62 1.02 -30.50
N GLY A 251 16.86 0.69 -31.54
CA GLY A 251 15.61 1.36 -31.89
C GLY A 251 14.64 1.52 -30.72
N LYS A 252 13.89 2.62 -30.69
CA LYS A 252 12.92 2.91 -29.64
C LYS A 252 11.66 2.05 -29.82
N SER A 253 11.41 1.15 -28.86
CA SER A 253 10.21 0.31 -28.84
C SER A 253 9.22 0.78 -27.77
N LYS A 254 7.92 0.73 -28.10
CA LYS A 254 6.84 1.16 -27.23
C LYS A 254 6.13 -0.04 -26.61
N PHE A 255 6.31 -0.23 -25.32
CA PHE A 255 5.71 -1.31 -24.54
C PHE A 255 4.60 -0.82 -23.63
N LYS A 256 3.49 -1.55 -23.61
CA LYS A 256 2.42 -1.39 -22.63
C LYS A 256 2.57 -2.49 -21.58
N THR A 257 2.74 -2.10 -20.33
CA THR A 257 2.79 -3.02 -19.20
C THR A 257 1.45 -3.02 -18.47
N ASN A 258 0.89 -4.21 -18.27
CA ASN A 258 -0.24 -4.45 -17.38
C ASN A 258 0.19 -5.52 -16.38
N SER A 259 0.00 -5.28 -15.10
CA SER A 259 0.31 -6.27 -14.07
C SER A 259 -0.76 -6.32 -12.98
N MET A 260 -0.92 -7.49 -12.41
CA MET A 260 -1.71 -7.73 -11.22
C MET A 260 -0.77 -8.25 -10.13
N ARG A 261 -0.83 -7.64 -8.96
CA ARG A 261 -0.08 -8.03 -7.77
C ARG A 261 -1.04 -8.57 -6.72
N VAL A 262 -0.70 -9.69 -6.11
CA VAL A 262 -1.32 -10.16 -4.87
C VAL A 262 -0.26 -10.07 -3.80
N TYR A 263 -0.53 -9.36 -2.71
CA TYR A 263 0.49 -9.06 -1.70
C TYR A 263 0.03 -9.31 -0.28
N LEU A 264 0.99 -9.72 0.54
CA LEU A 264 0.90 -9.73 2.00
C LEU A 264 1.53 -8.44 2.52
N SER A 265 0.85 -7.79 3.45
CA SER A 265 1.27 -6.53 4.03
C SER A 265 1.38 -6.64 5.55
N PHE A 266 2.46 -6.12 6.09
CA PHE A 266 2.64 -5.90 7.52
C PHE A 266 2.44 -4.42 7.82
N ARG A 267 1.50 -4.12 8.73
CA ARG A 267 1.14 -2.76 9.12
C ARG A 267 1.57 -2.47 10.55
N PHE A 268 2.29 -1.37 10.74
CA PHE A 268 2.83 -0.93 12.03
C PHE A 268 2.85 0.59 12.19
#